data_3220ee375a7febdaa08e3823c2eb9bf1
#
_entry.id   3220ee375a7febdaa08e3823c2eb9bf1
#
_cell.length_a   1.000
_cell.length_b   1.000
_cell.length_c   1.000
_cell.angle_alpha   90.00
_cell.angle_beta   90.00
_cell.angle_gamma   90.00
#
_symmetry.space_group_name_H-M   'P 1'
#
loop_
_entity.id
_entity.type
_entity.pdbx_description
1 polymer ?
#
loop_
_entity_poly.entity_id
_entity_poly.type
_entity_poly.pdbx_seq_one_letter_code
_entity_poly.pdbx_strand_id
1 'polypeptide(L)'
;MNDIVLRHDIRQKVKDEEPLVRFETEKGHQMQVDWVEFPKDGLSAFVATMGYSRASYVEYVTDEKVDTLIKCHMNAFSYFGGVPQEGLYDNMKTVIIKRNVYGYGKHKFNEQFRDFAEKHCGMKLKVCKPYRAQTKGKVERFNHYLRYSFHNMFKTRLSMMGYKMNLENANAEVMDWLDFTANARIHQTTLHKPFDLLAEEQLQLLPLPKP
;
A
#
# COMPACT_ATOMS: atom_id res chain seq x y z
N MET A 1 28.95 -39.23 22.59
CA MET A 1 28.36 -38.50 21.42
C MET A 1 26.94 -37.95 21.70
N ASN A 2 26.29 -38.30 22.79
CA ASN A 2 24.94 -37.85 23.14
C ASN A 2 24.90 -36.58 24.02
N ASP A 3 25.99 -36.22 24.70
CA ASP A 3 26.00 -35.09 25.64
C ASP A 3 26.03 -33.69 24.99
N ILE A 4 26.51 -33.58 23.76
CA ILE A 4 26.57 -32.30 23.03
C ILE A 4 25.18 -31.92 22.54
N VAL A 5 24.32 -32.88 22.18
CA VAL A 5 22.97 -32.66 21.70
C VAL A 5 22.04 -32.22 22.84
N LEU A 6 22.32 -32.64 24.07
CA LEU A 6 21.53 -32.25 25.24
C LEU A 6 21.90 -30.86 25.82
N ARG A 7 23.15 -30.40 25.58
CA ARG A 7 23.60 -29.07 26.05
C ARG A 7 23.28 -27.91 25.11
N HIS A 8 23.10 -28.21 23.84
CA HIS A 8 22.65 -27.25 22.87
C HIS A 8 21.48 -27.90 22.14
N ASP A 9 20.26 -27.61 22.60
CA ASP A 9 19.04 -28.00 21.88
C ASP A 9 18.95 -27.16 20.58
N ILE A 10 19.74 -27.58 19.60
CA ILE A 10 19.81 -27.01 18.26
C ILE A 10 18.60 -27.48 17.40
N ARG A 11 17.73 -28.27 17.97
CA ARG A 11 16.42 -28.50 17.33
C ARG A 11 15.64 -27.22 17.47
N GLN A 12 15.71 -26.38 16.43
CA GLN A 12 14.65 -25.43 16.20
C GLN A 12 13.35 -26.20 16.36
N LYS A 13 12.60 -25.89 17.43
CA LYS A 13 11.18 -26.25 17.47
C LYS A 13 10.62 -25.68 16.19
N VAL A 14 10.34 -26.52 15.20
CA VAL A 14 9.47 -26.17 14.10
C VAL A 14 8.20 -25.78 14.82
N LYS A 15 7.98 -24.49 15.02
CA LYS A 15 6.65 -24.00 15.36
C LYS A 15 5.82 -24.55 14.24
N ASP A 16 4.79 -25.30 14.55
CA ASP A 16 3.69 -25.55 13.64
C ASP A 16 3.17 -24.17 13.25
N GLU A 17 3.77 -23.61 12.19
CA GLU A 17 3.28 -22.37 11.60
C GLU A 17 1.93 -22.76 11.02
N GLU A 18 0.86 -22.28 11.67
CA GLU A 18 -0.47 -22.37 11.09
C GLU A 18 -0.34 -21.92 9.63
N PRO A 19 -0.86 -22.68 8.67
CA PRO A 19 -0.70 -22.36 7.26
C PRO A 19 -1.17 -20.94 7.03
N LEU A 20 -0.27 -20.11 6.51
CA LEU A 20 -0.52 -18.68 6.27
C LEU A 20 -1.63 -18.59 5.23
N VAL A 21 -2.87 -18.43 5.68
CA VAL A 21 -4.03 -18.27 4.79
C VAL A 21 -3.85 -16.95 4.04
N ARG A 22 -3.36 -17.05 2.82
CA ARG A 22 -3.23 -15.90 1.93
C ARG A 22 -4.62 -15.53 1.43
N PHE A 23 -5.10 -14.38 1.85
CA PHE A 23 -6.33 -13.81 1.30
C PHE A 23 -6.04 -13.26 -0.11
N GLU A 24 -6.36 -14.06 -1.10
CA GLU A 24 -6.43 -13.55 -2.48
C GLU A 24 -7.71 -12.73 -2.64
N THR A 25 -7.60 -11.62 -3.36
CA THR A 25 -8.74 -10.74 -3.66
C THR A 25 -9.12 -10.91 -5.12
N GLU A 26 -10.39 -10.78 -5.41
CA GLU A 26 -10.90 -10.77 -6.78
C GLU A 26 -10.42 -9.53 -7.54
N LYS A 27 -10.48 -9.58 -8.88
CA LYS A 27 -10.12 -8.48 -9.76
C LYS A 27 -10.99 -7.25 -9.47
N GLY A 28 -10.37 -6.08 -9.38
CA GLY A 28 -11.06 -4.82 -9.12
C GLY A 28 -11.68 -4.66 -7.73
N HIS A 29 -11.52 -5.68 -6.86
CA HIS A 29 -12.23 -5.68 -5.59
C HIS A 29 -11.62 -4.73 -4.57
N GLN A 30 -10.31 -4.80 -4.32
CA GLN A 30 -9.72 -4.10 -3.18
C GLN A 30 -8.38 -3.44 -3.50
N MET A 31 -8.22 -2.22 -3.02
CA MET A 31 -6.94 -1.50 -2.92
C MET A 31 -6.56 -1.33 -1.46
N GLN A 32 -5.30 -1.59 -1.11
CA GLN A 32 -4.74 -1.35 0.22
C GLN A 32 -3.95 -0.06 0.21
N VAL A 33 -4.20 0.82 1.17
CA VAL A 33 -3.59 2.15 1.25
C VAL A 33 -2.83 2.31 2.55
N ASP A 34 -1.65 2.93 2.46
CA ASP A 34 -0.80 3.25 3.62
C ASP A 34 0.01 4.52 3.42
N TRP A 35 0.50 5.09 4.53
CA TRP A 35 1.52 6.11 4.56
C TRP A 35 2.87 5.51 4.94
N VAL A 36 3.93 5.99 4.30
CA VAL A 36 5.32 5.68 4.67
C VAL A 36 6.03 6.97 4.98
N GLU A 37 6.34 7.19 6.25
CA GLU A 37 7.04 8.38 6.68
C GLU A 37 8.55 8.30 6.45
N PHE A 38 9.13 9.41 5.98
CA PHE A 38 10.56 9.65 5.81
C PHE A 38 10.95 10.95 6.53
N PRO A 39 10.94 10.97 7.89
CA PRO A 39 11.08 12.21 8.67
C PRO A 39 12.40 12.93 8.43
N LYS A 40 13.48 12.20 8.13
CA LYS A 40 14.81 12.77 7.84
C LYS A 40 14.83 13.56 6.53
N ASP A 41 13.89 13.33 5.65
CA ASP A 41 13.77 13.99 4.35
C ASP A 41 12.60 14.98 4.31
N GLY A 42 11.82 15.05 5.41
CA GLY A 42 10.64 15.92 5.50
C GLY A 42 9.51 15.48 4.54
N LEU A 43 9.47 14.21 4.16
CA LEU A 43 8.54 13.66 3.20
C LEU A 43 7.75 12.50 3.80
N SER A 44 6.53 12.32 3.33
CA SER A 44 5.74 11.10 3.44
C SER A 44 5.43 10.56 2.05
N ALA A 45 5.25 9.27 1.91
CA ALA A 45 4.80 8.65 0.67
C ALA A 45 3.41 8.04 0.88
N PHE A 46 2.46 8.46 0.05
CA PHE A 46 1.22 7.75 -0.16
C PHE A 46 1.51 6.48 -0.96
N VAL A 47 1.05 5.35 -0.48
CA VAL A 47 1.21 4.06 -1.15
C VAL A 47 -0.15 3.40 -1.30
N ALA A 48 -0.50 3.06 -2.53
CA ALA A 48 -1.69 2.29 -2.86
C ALA A 48 -1.29 1.02 -3.62
N THR A 49 -1.77 -0.14 -3.17
CA THR A 49 -1.47 -1.44 -3.79
C THR A 49 -2.76 -2.18 -4.09
N MET A 50 -2.95 -2.55 -5.36
CA MET A 50 -4.10 -3.34 -5.80
C MET A 50 -4.06 -4.75 -5.23
N GLY A 51 -5.22 -5.24 -4.84
CA GLY A 51 -5.33 -6.50 -4.12
C GLY A 51 -5.08 -7.73 -4.97
N TYR A 52 -5.48 -7.72 -6.23
CA TYR A 52 -5.31 -8.80 -7.18
C TYR A 52 -3.97 -8.70 -7.92
N SER A 53 -3.78 -7.64 -8.70
CA SER A 53 -2.60 -7.48 -9.56
C SER A 53 -1.29 -7.25 -8.80
N ARG A 54 -1.36 -6.72 -7.59
CA ARG A 54 -0.20 -6.18 -6.84
C ARG A 54 0.43 -4.95 -7.50
N ALA A 55 -0.22 -4.39 -8.51
CA ALA A 55 0.19 -3.10 -9.06
C ALA A 55 0.12 -2.04 -7.95
N SER A 56 1.14 -1.23 -7.88
CA SER A 56 1.27 -0.24 -6.83
C SER A 56 1.48 1.15 -7.40
N TYR A 57 0.95 2.14 -6.72
CA TYR A 57 1.15 3.56 -6.96
C TYR A 57 1.79 4.21 -5.74
N VAL A 58 2.70 5.13 -5.97
CA VAL A 58 3.39 5.90 -4.92
C VAL A 58 3.41 7.37 -5.31
N GLU A 59 3.10 8.23 -4.36
CA GLU A 59 3.25 9.67 -4.50
C GLU A 59 3.85 10.25 -3.22
N TYR A 60 4.97 10.96 -3.34
CA TYR A 60 5.57 11.68 -2.22
C TYR A 60 4.82 12.99 -1.97
N VAL A 61 4.66 13.31 -0.69
CA VAL A 61 3.95 14.51 -0.22
C VAL A 61 4.67 15.12 0.98
N THR A 62 4.32 16.36 1.31
CA THR A 62 4.86 17.07 2.48
C THR A 62 3.91 17.07 3.69
N ASP A 63 2.66 16.62 3.50
CA ASP A 63 1.69 16.47 4.59
C ASP A 63 0.72 15.31 4.31
N GLU A 64 0.05 14.85 5.36
CA GLU A 64 -0.93 13.76 5.31
C GLU A 64 -2.36 14.24 5.56
N LYS A 65 -2.68 15.50 5.20
CA LYS A 65 -4.01 16.06 5.37
C LYS A 65 -5.05 15.34 4.51
N VAL A 66 -6.32 15.52 4.85
CA VAL A 66 -7.42 14.90 4.12
C VAL A 66 -7.49 15.32 2.65
N ASP A 67 -7.20 16.59 2.35
CA ASP A 67 -7.18 17.09 0.97
C ASP A 67 -6.04 16.46 0.17
N THR A 68 -4.87 16.33 0.78
CA THR A 68 -3.71 15.63 0.19
C THR A 68 -4.04 14.15 -0.05
N LEU A 69 -4.68 13.48 0.92
CA LEU A 69 -5.12 12.10 0.78
C LEU A 69 -6.10 11.92 -0.38
N ILE A 70 -7.07 12.82 -0.53
CA ILE A 70 -8.04 12.81 -1.64
C ILE A 70 -7.32 12.96 -2.98
N LYS A 71 -6.40 13.94 -3.08
CA LYS A 71 -5.62 14.16 -4.29
C LYS A 71 -4.80 12.93 -4.68
N CYS A 72 -4.11 12.32 -3.72
CA CYS A 72 -3.33 11.10 -3.97
C CYS A 72 -4.22 9.94 -4.45
N HIS A 73 -5.45 9.81 -3.92
CA HIS A 73 -6.40 8.80 -4.41
C HIS A 73 -6.82 9.06 -5.86
N MET A 74 -7.13 10.31 -6.21
CA MET A 74 -7.49 10.66 -7.59
C MET A 74 -6.36 10.33 -8.57
N ASN A 75 -5.12 10.65 -8.20
CA ASN A 75 -3.94 10.32 -9.00
C ASN A 75 -3.73 8.80 -9.11
N ALA A 76 -3.91 8.06 -8.00
CA ALA A 76 -3.82 6.61 -8.00
C ALA A 76 -4.91 5.96 -8.86
N PHE A 77 -6.15 6.43 -8.79
CA PHE A 77 -7.24 5.94 -9.65
C PHE A 77 -6.96 6.19 -11.13
N SER A 78 -6.43 7.36 -11.46
CA SER A 78 -6.01 7.69 -12.83
C SER A 78 -4.88 6.75 -13.29
N TYR A 79 -3.91 6.47 -12.43
CA TYR A 79 -2.80 5.56 -12.72
C TYR A 79 -3.28 4.12 -12.94
N PHE A 80 -4.20 3.62 -12.11
CA PHE A 80 -4.77 2.29 -12.25
C PHE A 80 -5.82 2.17 -13.37
N GLY A 81 -6.32 3.29 -13.88
CA GLY A 81 -7.35 3.33 -14.92
C GLY A 81 -8.77 3.11 -14.41
N GLY A 82 -9.02 3.26 -13.11
CA GLY A 82 -10.35 3.12 -12.51
C GLY A 82 -10.32 3.06 -10.99
N VAL A 83 -11.50 2.92 -10.37
CA VAL A 83 -11.67 2.91 -8.92
C VAL A 83 -11.96 1.49 -8.43
N PRO A 84 -11.25 0.96 -7.43
CA PRO A 84 -11.56 -0.34 -6.83
C PRO A 84 -12.87 -0.28 -6.04
N GLN A 85 -13.53 -1.42 -5.87
CA GLN A 85 -14.80 -1.49 -5.11
C GLN A 85 -14.61 -1.16 -3.63
N GLU A 86 -13.44 -1.48 -3.06
CA GLU A 86 -13.11 -1.25 -1.65
C GLU A 86 -11.71 -0.66 -1.48
N GLY A 87 -11.59 0.34 -0.62
CA GLY A 87 -10.33 0.82 -0.07
C GLY A 87 -10.10 0.28 1.34
N LEU A 88 -9.00 -0.42 1.58
CA LEU A 88 -8.62 -0.95 2.89
C LEU A 88 -7.57 -0.06 3.55
N TYR A 89 -7.92 0.48 4.71
CA TYR A 89 -7.10 1.41 5.46
C TYR A 89 -6.75 0.85 6.84
N ASP A 90 -5.61 1.26 7.35
CA ASP A 90 -5.31 1.13 8.77
C ASP A 90 -5.99 2.26 9.56
N ASN A 91 -5.58 2.46 10.80
CA ASN A 91 -6.16 3.47 11.70
C ASN A 91 -5.67 4.90 11.37
N MET A 92 -5.71 5.29 10.10
CA MET A 92 -5.38 6.64 9.66
C MET A 92 -6.39 7.65 10.19
N LYS A 93 -5.96 8.66 10.94
CA LYS A 93 -6.85 9.70 11.49
C LYS A 93 -7.61 10.48 10.41
N THR A 94 -7.02 10.63 9.24
CA THR A 94 -7.63 11.27 8.07
C THR A 94 -8.77 10.45 7.46
N VAL A 95 -8.81 9.14 7.73
CA VAL A 95 -9.89 8.24 7.30
C VAL A 95 -10.85 7.93 8.44
N ILE A 96 -10.32 7.61 9.64
CA ILE A 96 -11.10 7.14 10.78
C ILE A 96 -10.91 8.08 11.97
N ILE A 97 -11.98 8.71 12.39
CA ILE A 97 -11.96 9.55 13.58
C ILE A 97 -12.06 8.70 14.85
N LYS A 98 -12.96 7.70 14.88
CA LYS A 98 -13.14 6.84 16.05
C LYS A 98 -13.69 5.48 15.65
N ARG A 99 -13.11 4.42 16.22
CA ARG A 99 -13.55 3.04 15.99
C ARG A 99 -14.76 2.67 16.84
N ASN A 100 -15.64 1.82 16.29
CA ASN A 100 -16.75 1.15 17.00
C ASN A 100 -17.71 2.09 17.76
N VAL A 101 -17.89 3.33 17.30
CA VAL A 101 -18.74 4.33 17.96
C VAL A 101 -20.21 3.93 17.95
N TYR A 102 -20.63 3.25 16.88
CA TYR A 102 -22.02 2.86 16.65
C TYR A 102 -22.22 1.33 16.74
N GLY A 103 -21.33 0.64 17.47
CA GLY A 103 -21.30 -0.82 17.60
C GLY A 103 -20.11 -1.47 16.88
N TYR A 104 -19.91 -2.76 17.11
CA TYR A 104 -18.77 -3.49 16.55
C TYR A 104 -18.73 -3.40 15.01
N GLY A 105 -17.59 -2.97 14.48
CA GLY A 105 -17.39 -2.76 13.03
C GLY A 105 -17.99 -1.46 12.48
N LYS A 106 -18.73 -0.69 13.28
CA LYS A 106 -19.32 0.60 12.86
C LYS A 106 -18.44 1.76 13.32
N HIS A 107 -17.64 2.29 12.42
CA HIS A 107 -16.65 3.33 12.70
C HIS A 107 -17.20 4.73 12.39
N LYS A 108 -16.68 5.74 13.10
CA LYS A 108 -16.86 7.14 12.70
C LYS A 108 -15.73 7.52 11.74
N PHE A 109 -16.05 7.67 10.46
CA PHE A 109 -15.13 8.12 9.42
C PHE A 109 -15.01 9.64 9.41
N ASN A 110 -13.93 10.15 8.81
CA ASN A 110 -13.85 11.54 8.39
C ASN A 110 -14.93 11.77 7.31
N GLU A 111 -15.81 12.74 7.51
CA GLU A 111 -16.96 12.96 6.62
C GLU A 111 -16.54 13.37 5.22
N GLN A 112 -15.55 14.27 5.11
CA GLN A 112 -15.05 14.72 3.81
C GLN A 112 -14.47 13.55 3.01
N PHE A 113 -13.64 12.72 3.65
CA PHE A 113 -13.07 11.57 2.97
C PHE A 113 -14.11 10.49 2.64
N ARG A 114 -15.07 10.26 3.52
CA ARG A 114 -16.16 9.32 3.27
C ARG A 114 -17.04 9.77 2.10
N ASP A 115 -17.42 11.05 2.06
CA ASP A 115 -18.22 11.59 0.97
C ASP A 115 -17.49 11.49 -0.37
N PHE A 116 -16.20 11.80 -0.39
CA PHE A 116 -15.35 11.56 -1.54
C PHE A 116 -15.35 10.09 -1.96
N ALA A 117 -15.01 9.19 -1.06
CA ALA A 117 -14.85 7.77 -1.40
C ALA A 117 -16.18 7.11 -1.80
N GLU A 118 -17.23 7.26 -0.97
CA GLU A 118 -18.49 6.52 -1.15
C GLU A 118 -19.45 7.20 -2.14
N LYS A 119 -19.60 8.53 -2.06
CA LYS A 119 -20.58 9.24 -2.90
C LYS A 119 -20.00 9.67 -4.23
N HIS A 120 -18.75 10.13 -4.25
CA HIS A 120 -18.13 10.63 -5.48
C HIS A 120 -17.47 9.52 -6.29
N CYS A 121 -16.77 8.60 -5.65
CA CYS A 121 -16.04 7.52 -6.32
C CYS A 121 -16.77 6.17 -6.33
N GLY A 122 -17.79 5.97 -5.49
CA GLY A 122 -18.48 4.67 -5.35
C GLY A 122 -17.67 3.59 -4.62
N MET A 123 -16.53 3.96 -4.02
CA MET A 123 -15.62 3.04 -3.31
C MET A 123 -16.04 2.87 -1.86
N LYS A 124 -16.18 1.64 -1.39
CA LYS A 124 -16.49 1.33 0.02
C LYS A 124 -15.25 1.46 0.89
N LEU A 125 -15.41 2.07 2.06
CA LEU A 125 -14.34 2.16 3.06
C LEU A 125 -14.30 0.92 3.95
N LYS A 126 -13.14 0.28 4.02
CA LYS A 126 -12.84 -0.83 4.94
C LYS A 126 -11.69 -0.48 5.86
N VAL A 127 -11.76 -1.00 7.07
CA VAL A 127 -10.75 -0.78 8.09
C VAL A 127 -10.18 -2.11 8.53
N CYS A 128 -8.85 -2.20 8.62
CA CYS A 128 -8.17 -3.38 9.13
C CYS A 128 -8.67 -3.70 10.55
N LYS A 129 -9.00 -4.98 10.79
CA LYS A 129 -9.32 -5.43 12.14
C LYS A 129 -8.09 -5.33 13.03
N PRO A 130 -8.23 -4.88 14.30
CA PRO A 130 -7.12 -4.90 15.24
C PRO A 130 -6.49 -6.29 15.33
N TYR A 131 -5.18 -6.36 15.49
CA TYR A 131 -4.41 -7.61 15.64
C TYR A 131 -4.47 -8.60 14.46
N ARG A 132 -4.94 -8.19 13.27
CA ARG A 132 -4.87 -8.97 12.04
C ARG A 132 -3.98 -8.26 11.01
N ALA A 133 -2.69 -8.15 11.30
CA ALA A 133 -1.66 -7.62 10.38
C ALA A 133 -1.68 -8.30 9.00
N GLN A 134 -2.08 -9.57 8.95
CA GLN A 134 -2.17 -10.35 7.72
C GLN A 134 -3.13 -9.75 6.65
N THR A 135 -4.14 -8.96 7.08
CA THR A 135 -5.12 -8.37 6.15
C THR A 135 -4.53 -7.26 5.28
N LYS A 136 -3.49 -6.57 5.74
CA LYS A 136 -2.83 -5.45 5.04
C LYS A 136 -1.41 -5.80 4.54
N GLY A 137 -1.03 -7.06 4.62
CA GLY A 137 0.33 -7.53 4.31
C GLY A 137 0.80 -7.26 2.88
N LYS A 138 -0.08 -6.89 1.95
CA LYS A 138 0.27 -6.57 0.56
C LYS A 138 0.97 -5.21 0.49
N VAL A 139 0.33 -4.16 1.01
CA VAL A 139 0.91 -2.82 1.03
C VAL A 139 2.09 -2.72 2.00
N GLU A 140 2.05 -3.39 3.15
CA GLU A 140 3.18 -3.41 4.10
C GLU A 140 4.46 -4.00 3.46
N ARG A 141 4.31 -5.09 2.71
CA ARG A 141 5.42 -5.69 1.95
C ARG A 141 5.94 -4.75 0.87
N PHE A 142 5.02 -4.05 0.19
CA PHE A 142 5.41 -3.05 -0.80
C PHE A 142 6.09 -1.83 -0.15
N ASN A 143 5.65 -1.37 1.02
CA ASN A 143 6.30 -0.31 1.79
C ASN A 143 7.76 -0.63 2.13
N HIS A 144 8.02 -1.89 2.53
CA HIS A 144 9.38 -2.34 2.75
C HIS A 144 10.19 -2.30 1.44
N TYR A 145 9.61 -2.77 0.33
CA TYR A 145 10.26 -2.75 -0.98
C TYR A 145 10.53 -1.31 -1.45
N LEU A 146 9.57 -0.39 -1.33
CA LEU A 146 9.74 1.03 -1.62
C LEU A 146 10.92 1.63 -0.83
N ARG A 147 10.99 1.37 0.47
CA ARG A 147 12.02 1.93 1.34
C ARG A 147 13.41 1.47 0.96
N TYR A 148 13.60 0.19 0.72
CA TYR A 148 14.93 -0.38 0.51
C TYR A 148 15.35 -0.42 -0.95
N SER A 149 14.44 -0.66 -1.87
CA SER A 149 14.77 -0.80 -3.31
C SER A 149 14.60 0.48 -4.12
N PHE A 150 13.98 1.52 -3.55
CA PHE A 150 13.87 2.82 -4.19
C PHE A 150 14.41 3.95 -3.32
N HIS A 151 13.72 4.30 -2.22
CA HIS A 151 13.99 5.52 -1.47
C HIS A 151 15.44 5.63 -1.00
N ASN A 152 15.95 4.62 -0.30
CA ASN A 152 17.32 4.63 0.21
C ASN A 152 18.36 4.65 -0.92
N MET A 153 18.12 3.90 -2.00
CA MET A 153 19.03 3.85 -3.15
C MET A 153 19.06 5.20 -3.89
N PHE A 154 17.89 5.77 -4.16
CA PHE A 154 17.77 7.07 -4.82
C PHE A 154 18.42 8.18 -4.00
N LYS A 155 18.14 8.23 -2.70
CA LYS A 155 18.78 9.17 -1.77
C LYS A 155 20.30 9.05 -1.75
N THR A 156 20.83 7.82 -1.73
CA THR A 156 22.28 7.58 -1.77
C THR A 156 22.86 8.06 -3.09
N ARG A 157 22.22 7.74 -4.21
CA ARG A 157 22.66 8.21 -5.55
C ARG A 157 22.70 9.72 -5.62
N LEU A 158 21.66 10.42 -5.17
CA LEU A 158 21.65 11.89 -5.12
C LEU A 158 22.78 12.44 -4.25
N SER A 159 23.00 11.87 -3.06
CA SER A 159 24.06 12.29 -2.16
C SER A 159 25.46 12.17 -2.78
N MET A 160 25.71 11.08 -3.52
CA MET A 160 26.98 10.89 -4.25
C MET A 160 27.18 11.92 -5.36
N MET A 161 26.10 12.46 -5.91
CA MET A 161 26.12 13.51 -6.93
C MET A 161 26.08 14.94 -6.33
N GLY A 162 26.08 15.07 -4.99
CA GLY A 162 26.01 16.35 -4.31
C GLY A 162 24.62 16.98 -4.22
N TYR A 163 23.57 16.23 -4.54
CA TYR A 163 22.18 16.67 -4.48
C TYR A 163 21.44 16.15 -3.25
N LYS A 164 20.33 16.82 -2.92
CA LYS A 164 19.39 16.37 -1.89
C LYS A 164 18.08 15.92 -2.51
N MET A 165 17.48 14.93 -1.89
CA MET A 165 16.13 14.51 -2.22
C MET A 165 15.12 15.60 -1.84
N ASN A 166 14.21 15.93 -2.72
CA ASN A 166 13.09 16.86 -2.53
C ASN A 166 11.81 16.27 -3.14
N LEU A 167 10.69 16.96 -2.96
CA LEU A 167 9.37 16.48 -3.42
C LEU A 167 9.34 16.25 -4.93
N GLU A 168 9.90 17.16 -5.71
CA GLU A 168 9.85 17.15 -7.17
C GLU A 168 10.66 15.98 -7.74
N ASN A 169 11.94 15.86 -7.36
CA ASN A 169 12.79 14.79 -7.86
C ASN A 169 12.36 13.40 -7.33
N ALA A 170 11.80 13.35 -6.12
CA ALA A 170 11.26 12.10 -5.58
C ALA A 170 10.06 11.60 -6.38
N ASN A 171 9.12 12.49 -6.75
CA ASN A 171 7.95 12.11 -7.53
C ASN A 171 8.28 11.78 -8.98
N ALA A 172 9.17 12.51 -9.62
CA ALA A 172 9.62 12.18 -10.97
C ALA A 172 10.26 10.79 -11.02
N GLU A 173 11.21 10.53 -10.16
CA GLU A 173 11.97 9.26 -10.17
C GLU A 173 11.13 8.06 -9.70
N VAL A 174 10.20 8.25 -8.75
CA VAL A 174 9.37 7.14 -8.30
C VAL A 174 8.38 6.68 -9.37
N MET A 175 7.89 7.57 -10.21
CA MET A 175 7.04 7.20 -11.34
C MET A 175 7.79 6.33 -12.34
N ASP A 176 8.99 6.72 -12.72
CA ASP A 176 9.85 5.90 -13.60
C ASP A 176 10.16 4.54 -12.96
N TRP A 177 10.45 4.53 -11.66
CA TRP A 177 10.70 3.27 -10.95
C TRP A 177 9.47 2.38 -10.89
N LEU A 178 8.26 2.94 -10.71
CA LEU A 178 7.01 2.19 -10.75
C LEU A 178 6.79 1.56 -12.12
N ASP A 179 6.96 2.33 -13.18
CA ASP A 179 6.64 1.92 -14.54
C ASP A 179 7.66 0.91 -15.10
N PHE A 180 8.94 1.13 -14.84
CA PHE A 180 10.00 0.31 -15.45
C PHE A 180 10.59 -0.77 -14.52
N THR A 181 10.30 -0.70 -13.22
CA THR A 181 10.86 -1.63 -12.24
C THR A 181 9.77 -2.30 -11.39
N ALA A 182 9.05 -1.56 -10.57
CA ALA A 182 8.21 -2.15 -9.54
C ALA A 182 7.01 -2.92 -10.11
N ASN A 183 6.31 -2.34 -11.07
CA ASN A 183 5.13 -2.95 -11.70
C ASN A 183 5.48 -3.78 -12.96
N ALA A 184 6.70 -3.63 -13.50
CA ALA A 184 7.15 -4.35 -14.68
C ALA A 184 7.88 -5.68 -14.37
N ARG A 185 8.35 -5.87 -13.13
CA ARG A 185 9.04 -7.11 -12.72
C ARG A 185 8.05 -8.26 -12.54
N ILE A 186 8.54 -9.50 -12.63
CA ILE A 186 7.78 -10.67 -12.19
C ILE A 186 7.65 -10.62 -10.66
N HIS A 187 6.40 -10.56 -10.18
CA HIS A 187 6.10 -10.53 -8.75
C HIS A 187 6.22 -11.95 -8.16
N GLN A 188 7.00 -12.09 -7.08
CA GLN A 188 7.36 -13.38 -6.50
C GLN A 188 6.14 -14.23 -6.05
N THR A 189 5.03 -13.61 -5.67
CA THR A 189 3.83 -14.33 -5.20
C THR A 189 2.89 -14.69 -6.34
N THR A 190 2.66 -13.77 -7.29
CA THR A 190 1.71 -13.98 -8.40
C THR A 190 2.36 -14.66 -9.60
N LEU A 191 3.70 -14.66 -9.67
CA LEU A 191 4.51 -15.14 -10.79
C LEU A 191 4.22 -14.43 -12.13
N HIS A 192 3.54 -13.29 -12.06
CA HIS A 192 3.21 -12.43 -13.20
C HIS A 192 3.73 -11.02 -12.95
N LYS A 193 3.81 -10.22 -14.01
CA LYS A 193 4.05 -8.79 -13.86
C LYS A 193 2.80 -8.12 -13.33
N PRO A 194 2.91 -7.22 -12.32
CA PRO A 194 1.76 -6.46 -11.83
C PRO A 194 0.98 -5.74 -12.93
N PHE A 195 1.65 -5.18 -13.95
CA PHE A 195 0.98 -4.52 -15.06
C PHE A 195 0.16 -5.46 -15.94
N ASP A 196 0.63 -6.68 -16.18
CA ASP A 196 -0.13 -7.66 -16.98
C ASP A 196 -1.44 -8.01 -16.26
N LEU A 197 -1.37 -8.25 -14.94
CA LEU A 197 -2.55 -8.51 -14.13
C LEU A 197 -3.43 -7.27 -13.93
N LEU A 198 -2.85 -6.07 -13.90
CA LEU A 198 -3.60 -4.82 -13.82
C LEU A 198 -4.47 -4.61 -15.07
N ALA A 199 -3.96 -4.93 -16.26
CA ALA A 199 -4.75 -4.85 -17.49
C ALA A 199 -6.01 -5.73 -17.45
N GLU A 200 -5.94 -6.90 -16.80
CA GLU A 200 -7.11 -7.74 -16.56
C GLU A 200 -8.02 -7.16 -15.46
N GLU A 201 -7.43 -6.57 -14.43
CA GLU A 201 -8.16 -6.00 -13.29
C GLU A 201 -8.93 -4.74 -13.66
N GLN A 202 -8.41 -3.93 -14.60
CA GLN A 202 -9.04 -2.72 -15.10
C GLN A 202 -10.46 -2.94 -15.63
N LEU A 203 -10.74 -4.09 -16.20
CA LEU A 203 -12.06 -4.45 -16.73
C LEU A 203 -13.15 -4.57 -15.64
N GLN A 204 -12.75 -4.66 -14.37
CA GLN A 204 -13.63 -4.81 -13.21
C GLN A 204 -13.62 -3.58 -12.29
N LEU A 205 -12.82 -2.58 -12.61
CA LEU A 205 -12.78 -1.32 -11.85
C LEU A 205 -14.03 -0.48 -12.13
N LEU A 206 -14.45 0.28 -11.14
CA LEU A 206 -15.46 1.31 -11.31
C LEU A 206 -14.90 2.44 -12.20
N PRO A 207 -15.76 3.19 -12.91
CA PRO A 207 -15.30 4.29 -13.72
C PRO A 207 -14.62 5.38 -12.87
N LEU A 208 -13.72 6.11 -13.49
CA LEU A 208 -13.12 7.29 -12.84
C LEU A 208 -14.21 8.30 -12.47
N PRO A 209 -14.11 8.94 -11.30
CA PRO A 209 -15.05 9.98 -10.90
C PRO A 209 -14.95 11.15 -11.88
N LYS A 210 -16.10 11.78 -12.12
CA LYS A 210 -16.12 13.00 -12.94
C LYS A 210 -15.41 14.13 -12.19
N PRO A 211 -14.71 15.02 -12.90
CA PRO A 211 -14.04 16.17 -12.31
C PRO A 211 -15.02 17.12 -11.61
#